data_4f7d84fd92635eb9bf55ce0285128469
#
_entry.id   4f7d84fd92635eb9bf55ce0285128469
#
_cell.length_a   1.000
_cell.length_b   1.000
_cell.length_c   1.000
_cell.angle_alpha   90.00
_cell.angle_beta   90.00
_cell.angle_gamma   90.00
#
_symmetry.space_group_name_H-M   'P 1'
#
loop_
_entity.id
_entity.type
_entity.pdbx_description
1 polymer ?
#
loop_
_entity_poly.entity_id
_entity_poly.type
_entity_poly.pdbx_seq_one_letter_code
_entity_poly.pdbx_strand_id
1 'polypeptide(L)'
;MDPPPTDFETLLERRRRLGQDRHDEMWEGVLHMAPASLRRHARLQMQIGALLEPLSRAAGLEALGEFNVGDADNHRIPDCGLLAPGPDALYLPTAALIVEILSPNDETREKLPFYAAHHVDELLIVDPEQRSVEWLGLTGGEYHPIERSALIDLSVAELSRRIDWP
;
A
#
# COMPACT_ATOMS: atom_id res chain seq x y z
N MET A 1 -32.88 -23.30 11.17
CA MET A 1 -32.33 -22.50 12.32
C MET A 1 -30.84 -22.55 12.14
N ASP A 2 -30.24 -21.40 11.85
CA ASP A 2 -28.80 -21.33 11.64
C ASP A 2 -28.09 -21.60 12.99
N PRO A 3 -26.91 -22.22 12.97
CA PRO A 3 -26.11 -22.39 14.19
C PRO A 3 -25.75 -21.05 14.81
N PRO A 4 -25.57 -20.96 16.12
CA PRO A 4 -25.12 -19.72 16.75
C PRO A 4 -23.75 -19.32 16.19
N PRO A 5 -23.47 -18.00 16.05
CA PRO A 5 -22.19 -17.53 15.55
C PRO A 5 -21.05 -18.05 16.43
N THR A 6 -19.93 -18.37 15.81
CA THR A 6 -18.71 -18.77 16.50
C THR A 6 -18.13 -17.56 17.27
N ASP A 7 -17.26 -17.82 18.25
CA ASP A 7 -16.55 -16.74 18.97
C ASP A 7 -15.77 -15.84 17.99
N PHE A 8 -15.26 -16.43 16.91
CA PHE A 8 -14.55 -15.70 15.86
C PHE A 8 -15.48 -14.80 15.04
N GLU A 9 -16.64 -15.30 14.60
CA GLU A 9 -17.65 -14.51 13.89
C GLU A 9 -18.16 -13.35 14.77
N THR A 10 -18.38 -13.60 16.04
CA THR A 10 -18.77 -12.59 17.02
C THR A 10 -17.68 -11.50 17.17
N LEU A 11 -16.39 -11.89 17.15
CA LEU A 11 -15.26 -10.96 17.18
C LEU A 11 -15.23 -10.08 15.93
N LEU A 12 -15.38 -10.68 14.73
CA LEU A 12 -15.37 -9.94 13.47
C LEU A 12 -16.54 -8.95 13.40
N GLU A 13 -17.73 -9.36 13.80
CA GLU A 13 -18.90 -8.47 13.85
C GLU A 13 -18.71 -7.30 14.82
N ARG A 14 -18.11 -7.57 15.98
CA ARG A 14 -17.76 -6.53 16.95
C ARG A 14 -16.72 -5.55 16.35
N ARG A 15 -15.68 -6.05 15.66
CA ARG A 15 -14.66 -5.22 15.01
C ARG A 15 -15.29 -4.31 13.96
N ARG A 16 -16.15 -4.84 13.09
CA ARG A 16 -16.89 -4.07 12.07
C ARG A 16 -17.72 -2.96 12.70
N ARG A 17 -18.51 -3.31 13.74
CA ARG A 17 -19.36 -2.33 14.43
C ARG A 17 -18.56 -1.20 15.07
N LEU A 18 -17.32 -1.46 15.50
CA LEU A 18 -16.44 -0.48 16.13
C LEU A 18 -15.51 0.21 15.11
N GLY A 19 -15.58 -0.15 13.81
CA GLY A 19 -14.69 0.38 12.77
C GLY A 19 -13.21 0.02 13.00
N GLN A 20 -12.95 -1.14 13.63
CA GLN A 20 -11.61 -1.64 13.92
C GLN A 20 -11.03 -2.51 12.80
N ASP A 21 -11.82 -2.76 11.75
CA ASP A 21 -11.50 -3.56 10.58
C ASP A 21 -11.00 -2.74 9.37
N ARG A 22 -10.82 -1.43 9.55
CA ARG A 22 -10.47 -0.51 8.44
C ARG A 22 -9.11 -0.74 7.82
N HIS A 23 -8.21 -1.42 8.54
CA HIS A 23 -6.86 -1.75 8.07
C HIS A 23 -6.68 -3.28 7.92
N ASP A 24 -7.78 -4.04 8.06
CA ASP A 24 -7.72 -5.48 7.87
C ASP A 24 -7.68 -5.79 6.37
N GLU A 25 -6.77 -6.65 5.96
CA GLU A 25 -6.65 -7.13 4.59
C GLU A 25 -7.24 -8.54 4.46
N MET A 26 -7.68 -8.90 3.27
CA MET A 26 -8.10 -10.26 2.95
C MET A 26 -7.17 -10.83 1.89
N TRP A 27 -6.45 -11.90 2.23
CA TRP A 27 -5.51 -12.55 1.33
C TRP A 27 -6.03 -13.95 0.97
N GLU A 28 -6.63 -14.07 -0.22
CA GLU A 28 -7.19 -15.34 -0.71
C GLU A 28 -8.07 -16.05 0.32
N GLY A 29 -8.92 -15.27 1.01
CA GLY A 29 -9.83 -15.77 2.04
C GLY A 29 -9.24 -15.88 3.45
N VAL A 30 -7.98 -15.49 3.65
CA VAL A 30 -7.34 -15.39 4.97
C VAL A 30 -7.35 -13.94 5.45
N LEU A 31 -7.88 -13.72 6.65
CA LEU A 31 -7.92 -12.39 7.26
C LEU A 31 -6.58 -12.03 7.90
N HIS A 32 -5.99 -10.94 7.45
CA HIS A 32 -4.80 -10.31 8.03
C HIS A 32 -5.20 -9.05 8.80
N MET A 33 -5.03 -9.08 10.11
CA MET A 33 -5.37 -7.94 10.97
C MET A 33 -4.11 -7.09 11.20
N ALA A 34 -4.12 -5.86 10.68
CA ALA A 34 -3.01 -4.94 10.87
C ALA A 34 -3.10 -4.20 12.23
N PRO A 35 -2.00 -4.09 12.98
CA PRO A 35 -1.93 -3.23 14.15
C PRO A 35 -1.86 -1.75 13.74
N ALA A 36 -2.14 -0.85 14.69
CA ALA A 36 -1.96 0.58 14.46
C ALA A 36 -0.49 0.92 14.16
N SER A 37 -0.28 1.83 13.22
CA SER A 37 1.05 2.24 12.78
C SER A 37 1.87 2.91 13.89
N LEU A 38 3.16 2.61 13.96
CA LEU A 38 4.10 3.32 14.83
C LEU A 38 4.28 4.77 14.38
N ARG A 39 4.63 5.66 15.32
CA ARG A 39 4.86 7.09 15.03
C ARG A 39 5.85 7.32 13.87
N ARG A 40 6.94 6.55 13.81
CA ARG A 40 7.95 6.67 12.74
C ARG A 40 7.36 6.34 11.37
N HIS A 41 6.54 5.29 11.29
CA HIS A 41 5.85 4.86 10.09
C HIS A 41 4.87 5.95 9.61
N ALA A 42 3.95 6.38 10.48
CA ALA A 42 2.99 7.43 10.14
C ALA A 42 3.64 8.75 9.69
N ARG A 43 4.80 9.10 10.29
CA ARG A 43 5.58 10.27 9.87
C ARG A 43 6.15 10.11 8.45
N LEU A 44 6.71 8.94 8.13
CA LEU A 44 7.23 8.65 6.79
C LEU A 44 6.12 8.62 5.74
N GLN A 45 4.99 7.98 6.03
CA GLN A 45 3.82 7.97 5.17
C GLN A 45 3.39 9.39 4.79
N MET A 46 3.28 10.28 5.78
CA MET A 46 2.94 11.69 5.56
C MET A 46 3.99 12.43 4.71
N GLN A 47 5.29 12.21 4.97
CA GLN A 47 6.37 12.82 4.19
C GLN A 47 6.36 12.37 2.74
N ILE A 48 6.23 11.05 2.51
CA ILE A 48 6.25 10.47 1.17
C ILE A 48 5.03 10.95 0.39
N GLY A 49 3.83 10.93 0.98
CA GLY A 49 2.63 11.48 0.36
C GLY A 49 2.81 12.94 -0.06
N ALA A 50 3.38 13.78 0.81
CA ALA A 50 3.65 15.19 0.50
C ALA A 50 4.70 15.39 -0.60
N LEU A 51 5.68 14.47 -0.71
CA LEU A 51 6.69 14.50 -1.78
C LEU A 51 6.12 14.05 -3.12
N LEU A 52 5.23 13.07 -3.11
CA LEU A 52 4.64 12.49 -4.32
C LEU A 52 3.50 13.35 -4.90
N GLU A 53 2.72 14.04 -4.08
CA GLU A 53 1.55 14.81 -4.50
C GLU A 53 1.82 15.81 -5.63
N PRO A 54 2.82 16.72 -5.58
CA PRO A 54 3.08 17.64 -6.69
C PRO A 54 3.56 16.94 -7.96
N LEU A 55 4.29 15.81 -7.83
CA LEU A 55 4.81 15.05 -8.96
C LEU A 55 3.70 14.24 -9.63
N SER A 56 2.79 13.64 -8.84
CA SER A 56 1.64 12.92 -9.37
C SER A 56 0.75 13.84 -10.19
N ARG A 57 0.46 15.03 -9.67
CA ARG A 57 -0.35 16.04 -10.36
C ARG A 57 0.27 16.47 -11.69
N ALA A 58 1.60 16.65 -11.73
CA ALA A 58 2.31 16.95 -12.96
C ALA A 58 2.24 15.81 -14.00
N ALA A 59 2.12 14.57 -13.54
CA ALA A 59 1.96 13.38 -14.36
C ALA A 59 0.49 13.05 -14.72
N GLY A 60 -0.49 13.82 -14.24
CA GLY A 60 -1.90 13.55 -14.44
C GLY A 60 -2.45 12.40 -13.58
N LEU A 61 -1.76 12.10 -12.47
CA LEU A 61 -2.14 11.10 -11.48
C LEU A 61 -2.66 11.78 -10.20
N GLU A 62 -3.34 11.01 -9.37
CA GLU A 62 -3.80 11.39 -8.05
C GLU A 62 -3.02 10.65 -6.97
N ALA A 63 -2.54 11.37 -5.95
CA ALA A 63 -1.92 10.76 -4.78
C ALA A 63 -2.98 10.44 -3.73
N LEU A 64 -3.03 9.19 -3.29
CA LEU A 64 -3.92 8.71 -2.24
C LEU A 64 -3.11 8.23 -1.03
N GLY A 65 -3.69 8.41 0.18
CA GLY A 65 -3.26 7.68 1.37
C GLY A 65 -3.65 6.21 1.26
N GLU A 66 -3.97 5.56 2.36
CA GLU A 66 -4.42 4.16 2.37
C GLU A 66 -5.67 3.95 1.51
N PHE A 67 -5.69 2.88 0.72
CA PHE A 67 -6.82 2.49 -0.13
C PHE A 67 -6.81 0.97 -0.35
N ASN A 68 -7.96 0.40 -0.78
CA ASN A 68 -8.02 -1.04 -1.04
C ASN A 68 -7.71 -1.34 -2.51
N VAL A 69 -6.71 -2.18 -2.77
CA VAL A 69 -6.42 -2.76 -4.09
C VAL A 69 -6.99 -4.17 -4.14
N GLY A 70 -7.79 -4.48 -5.15
CA GLY A 70 -8.43 -5.79 -5.33
C GLY A 70 -9.95 -5.73 -5.19
N ASP A 71 -10.53 -6.65 -4.45
CA ASP A 71 -11.97 -6.76 -4.20
C ASP A 71 -12.26 -7.12 -2.73
N ALA A 72 -13.53 -7.31 -2.40
CA ALA A 72 -13.96 -7.56 -1.01
C ALA A 72 -13.39 -8.86 -0.41
N ASP A 73 -13.14 -9.85 -1.25
CA ASP A 73 -12.70 -11.19 -0.84
C ASP A 73 -11.18 -11.37 -0.94
N ASN A 74 -10.51 -10.49 -1.70
CA ASN A 74 -9.06 -10.53 -1.88
C ASN A 74 -8.51 -9.12 -2.14
N HIS A 75 -7.97 -8.47 -1.10
CA HIS A 75 -7.44 -7.11 -1.20
C HIS A 75 -6.23 -6.89 -0.31
N ARG A 76 -5.45 -5.86 -0.68
CA ARG A 76 -4.34 -5.31 0.10
C ARG A 76 -4.56 -3.82 0.32
N ILE A 77 -4.02 -3.30 1.43
CA ILE A 77 -4.09 -1.89 1.80
C ILE A 77 -2.66 -1.33 1.87
N PRO A 78 -2.18 -0.71 0.78
CA PRO A 78 -0.88 -0.04 0.81
C PRO A 78 -0.92 1.23 1.66
N ASP A 79 0.24 1.67 2.13
CA ASP A 79 0.37 2.89 2.94
C ASP A 79 -0.02 4.16 2.17
N CYS A 80 0.32 4.24 0.90
CA CYS A 80 -0.14 5.26 -0.04
C CYS A 80 0.15 4.84 -1.48
N GLY A 81 -0.30 5.63 -2.45
CA GLY A 81 -0.03 5.34 -3.86
C GLY A 81 -0.45 6.42 -4.81
N LEU A 82 -0.20 6.18 -6.09
CA LEU A 82 -0.60 7.04 -7.20
C LEU A 82 -1.54 6.27 -8.13
N LEU A 83 -2.63 6.90 -8.50
CA LEU A 83 -3.66 6.33 -9.36
C LEU A 83 -4.03 7.25 -10.51
N ALA A 84 -4.49 6.67 -11.60
CA ALA A 84 -5.19 7.45 -12.61
C ALA A 84 -6.51 7.99 -12.02
N PRO A 85 -6.92 9.23 -12.36
CA PRO A 85 -8.21 9.76 -11.96
C PRO A 85 -9.35 8.81 -12.35
N GLY A 86 -10.30 8.59 -11.43
CA GLY A 86 -11.37 7.62 -11.64
C GLY A 86 -12.58 7.87 -10.74
N PRO A 87 -13.60 7.00 -10.82
CA PRO A 87 -14.76 7.08 -9.96
C PRO A 87 -14.40 6.76 -8.50
N ASP A 88 -15.15 7.32 -7.56
CA ASP A 88 -15.06 6.98 -6.15
C ASP A 88 -15.50 5.52 -5.93
N ALA A 89 -14.59 4.67 -5.47
CA ALA A 89 -14.81 3.26 -5.25
C ALA A 89 -14.08 2.78 -3.99
N LEU A 90 -14.69 1.84 -3.28
CA LEU A 90 -14.08 1.26 -2.07
C LEU A 90 -12.89 0.34 -2.40
N TYR A 91 -13.00 -0.40 -3.49
CA TYR A 91 -11.96 -1.30 -4.00
C TYR A 91 -11.53 -0.84 -5.38
N LEU A 92 -10.23 -0.74 -5.59
CA LEU A 92 -9.62 -0.30 -6.84
C LEU A 92 -8.93 -1.50 -7.51
N PRO A 93 -9.13 -1.73 -8.82
CA PRO A 93 -8.60 -2.91 -9.49
C PRO A 93 -7.08 -2.90 -9.63
N THR A 94 -6.46 -1.71 -9.60
CA THR A 94 -5.03 -1.49 -9.82
C THR A 94 -4.59 -0.14 -9.24
N ALA A 95 -3.30 0.13 -9.29
CA ALA A 95 -2.69 1.44 -9.05
C ALA A 95 -1.52 1.64 -10.02
N ALA A 96 -1.13 2.89 -10.29
CA ALA A 96 0.07 3.18 -11.07
C ALA A 96 1.34 2.98 -10.22
N LEU A 97 1.34 3.48 -8.98
CA LEU A 97 2.40 3.29 -8.01
C LEU A 97 1.78 2.92 -6.65
N ILE A 98 2.38 1.95 -5.97
CA ILE A 98 2.11 1.64 -4.58
C ILE A 98 3.35 1.93 -3.74
N VAL A 99 3.13 2.45 -2.54
CA VAL A 99 4.16 2.68 -1.53
C VAL A 99 3.87 1.81 -0.32
N GLU A 100 4.87 1.04 0.10
CA GLU A 100 4.89 0.26 1.33
C GLU A 100 6.05 0.71 2.22
N ILE A 101 5.76 1.00 3.47
CA ILE A 101 6.76 1.41 4.47
C ILE A 101 6.94 0.25 5.45
N LEU A 102 8.12 -0.36 5.46
CA LEU A 102 8.37 -1.56 6.24
C LEU A 102 8.20 -1.33 7.74
N SER A 103 7.59 -2.29 8.39
CA SER A 103 7.43 -2.42 9.83
C SER A 103 8.15 -3.67 10.35
N PRO A 104 8.44 -3.80 11.65
CA PRO A 104 8.97 -5.05 12.18
C PRO A 104 8.04 -6.24 11.89
N ASN A 105 8.62 -7.34 11.38
CA ASN A 105 7.89 -8.55 10.93
C ASN A 105 6.91 -8.27 9.78
N ASP A 106 7.32 -7.44 8.85
CA ASP A 106 6.53 -6.99 7.72
C ASP A 106 6.32 -8.09 6.67
N GLU A 107 5.12 -8.15 6.11
CA GLU A 107 4.72 -9.09 5.06
C GLU A 107 4.72 -8.43 3.66
N THR A 108 5.30 -7.24 3.49
CA THR A 108 5.30 -6.49 2.22
C THR A 108 5.80 -7.33 1.04
N ARG A 109 6.86 -8.12 1.24
CA ARG A 109 7.41 -8.95 0.15
C ARG A 109 6.43 -10.03 -0.33
N GLU A 110 5.55 -10.49 0.54
CA GLU A 110 4.53 -11.49 0.22
C GLU A 110 3.36 -10.89 -0.59
N LYS A 111 3.20 -9.55 -0.57
CA LYS A 111 2.21 -8.83 -1.36
C LYS A 111 2.62 -8.64 -2.84
N LEU A 112 3.90 -8.75 -3.18
CA LEU A 112 4.40 -8.45 -4.52
C LEU A 112 3.71 -9.26 -5.64
N PRO A 113 3.50 -10.58 -5.51
CA PRO A 113 2.78 -11.36 -6.53
C PRO A 113 1.34 -10.88 -6.74
N PHE A 114 0.67 -10.46 -5.65
CA PHE A 114 -0.68 -9.90 -5.72
C PHE A 114 -0.68 -8.59 -6.51
N TYR A 115 0.22 -7.66 -6.20
CA TYR A 115 0.32 -6.39 -6.92
C TYR A 115 0.69 -6.58 -8.40
N ALA A 116 1.55 -7.55 -8.72
CA ALA A 116 1.87 -7.90 -10.11
C ALA A 116 0.64 -8.44 -10.86
N ALA A 117 -0.15 -9.31 -10.24
CA ALA A 117 -1.39 -9.84 -10.80
C ALA A 117 -2.46 -8.74 -11.02
N HIS A 118 -2.44 -7.70 -10.20
CA HIS A 118 -3.29 -6.51 -10.32
C HIS A 118 -2.69 -5.42 -11.23
N HIS A 119 -1.60 -5.73 -11.96
CA HIS A 119 -0.96 -4.81 -12.91
C HIS A 119 -0.56 -3.46 -12.31
N VAL A 120 -0.07 -3.45 -11.06
CA VAL A 120 0.53 -2.26 -10.46
C VAL A 120 1.87 -2.01 -11.14
N ASP A 121 2.01 -0.85 -11.81
CA ASP A 121 3.18 -0.59 -12.67
C ASP A 121 4.48 -0.47 -11.85
N GLU A 122 4.43 0.21 -10.70
CA GLU A 122 5.60 0.45 -9.86
C GLU A 122 5.31 0.21 -8.37
N LEU A 123 6.33 -0.27 -7.64
CA LEU A 123 6.32 -0.39 -6.19
C LEU A 123 7.49 0.40 -5.58
N LEU A 124 7.21 1.17 -4.55
CA LEU A 124 8.18 1.90 -3.76
C LEU A 124 8.19 1.30 -2.34
N ILE A 125 9.27 0.64 -1.98
CA ILE A 125 9.45 0.04 -0.66
C ILE A 125 10.43 0.90 0.14
N VAL A 126 10.00 1.37 1.31
CA VAL A 126 10.77 2.26 2.16
C VAL A 126 11.09 1.57 3.47
N ASP A 127 12.37 1.39 3.77
CA ASP A 127 12.85 0.78 5.00
C ASP A 127 13.37 1.84 5.97
N PRO A 128 12.62 2.17 7.04
CA PRO A 128 13.05 3.15 8.03
C PRO A 128 14.22 2.70 8.89
N GLU A 129 14.45 1.39 9.06
CA GLU A 129 15.55 0.86 9.87
C GLU A 129 16.86 0.93 9.12
N GLN A 130 16.86 0.53 7.85
CA GLN A 130 18.03 0.60 6.98
C GLN A 130 18.22 1.97 6.33
N ARG A 131 17.25 2.89 6.49
CA ARG A 131 17.19 4.19 5.82
C ARG A 131 17.41 4.07 4.32
N SER A 132 16.69 3.12 3.73
CA SER A 132 16.81 2.76 2.32
C SER A 132 15.48 2.84 1.60
N VAL A 133 15.59 3.04 0.30
CA VAL A 133 14.48 3.06 -0.65
C VAL A 133 14.78 2.06 -1.74
N GLU A 134 13.83 1.20 -2.03
CA GLU A 134 13.86 0.29 -3.17
C GLU A 134 12.69 0.64 -4.09
N TRP A 135 12.96 0.86 -5.36
CA TRP A 135 11.95 1.10 -6.37
C TRP A 135 11.93 -0.04 -7.37
N LEU A 136 10.75 -0.59 -7.61
CA LEU A 136 10.55 -1.76 -8.47
C LEU A 136 9.58 -1.39 -9.60
N GLY A 137 9.89 -1.80 -10.83
CA GLY A 137 9.01 -1.67 -11.98
C GLY A 137 8.54 -3.03 -12.46
N LEU A 138 7.27 -3.14 -12.87
CA LEU A 138 6.68 -4.36 -13.39
C LEU A 138 7.08 -4.57 -14.85
N THR A 139 7.71 -5.70 -15.14
CA THR A 139 8.06 -6.09 -16.50
C THR A 139 7.88 -7.59 -16.68
N GLY A 140 7.12 -8.00 -17.69
CA GLY A 140 6.87 -9.41 -17.95
C GLY A 140 6.11 -10.15 -16.85
N GLY A 141 5.40 -9.43 -15.97
CA GLY A 141 4.66 -10.00 -14.83
C GLY A 141 5.50 -10.13 -13.57
N GLU A 142 6.74 -9.67 -13.57
CA GLU A 142 7.64 -9.68 -12.41
C GLU A 142 8.19 -8.30 -12.12
N TYR A 143 8.48 -8.03 -10.83
CA TYR A 143 9.09 -6.77 -10.40
C TYR A 143 10.61 -6.83 -10.48
N HIS A 144 11.20 -5.80 -11.06
CA HIS A 144 12.64 -5.62 -11.19
C HIS A 144 13.06 -4.26 -10.61
N PRO A 145 14.23 -4.15 -9.97
CA PRO A 145 14.73 -2.88 -9.47
C PRO A 145 14.89 -1.85 -10.57
N ILE A 146 14.45 -0.62 -10.29
CA ILE A 146 14.63 0.55 -11.14
C ILE A 146 15.24 1.70 -10.35
N GLU A 147 16.09 2.51 -11.00
CA GLU A 147 16.75 3.66 -10.35
C GLU A 147 15.92 4.95 -10.43
N ARG A 148 14.92 4.98 -11.30
CA ARG A 148 14.04 6.12 -11.55
C ARG A 148 12.65 5.63 -11.95
N SER A 149 11.63 6.33 -11.49
CA SER A 149 10.25 6.10 -11.93
C SER A 149 10.08 6.40 -13.43
N ALA A 150 9.28 5.58 -14.09
CA ALA A 150 8.78 5.87 -15.42
C ALA A 150 7.51 6.73 -15.40
N LEU A 151 6.85 6.83 -14.26
CA LEU A 151 5.55 7.51 -14.08
C LEU A 151 5.72 8.98 -13.70
N ILE A 152 6.71 9.27 -12.83
CA ILE A 152 6.95 10.61 -12.27
C ILE A 152 8.44 10.96 -12.36
N ASP A 153 8.75 12.25 -12.39
CA ASP A 153 10.15 12.72 -12.44
C ASP A 153 10.82 12.65 -11.06
N LEU A 154 11.16 11.43 -10.63
CA LEU A 154 11.82 11.17 -9.36
C LEU A 154 12.71 9.93 -9.45
N SER A 155 13.93 10.02 -8.89
CA SER A 155 14.85 8.89 -8.76
C SER A 155 14.92 8.38 -7.33
N VAL A 156 15.37 7.13 -7.15
CA VAL A 156 15.64 6.51 -5.84
C VAL A 156 16.58 7.39 -5.00
N ALA A 157 17.70 7.82 -5.61
CA ALA A 157 18.69 8.63 -4.93
C ALA A 157 18.15 10.01 -4.51
N GLU A 158 17.29 10.61 -5.32
CA GLU A 158 16.66 11.90 -5.02
C GLU A 158 15.65 11.77 -3.90
N LEU A 159 14.76 10.76 -3.96
CA LEU A 159 13.78 10.49 -2.91
C LEU A 159 14.47 10.22 -1.58
N SER A 160 15.48 9.33 -1.56
CA SER A 160 16.23 8.97 -0.34
C SER A 160 16.86 10.19 0.35
N ARG A 161 17.35 11.17 -0.42
CA ARG A 161 17.90 12.42 0.12
C ARG A 161 16.84 13.37 0.66
N ARG A 162 15.62 13.32 0.16
CA ARG A 162 14.50 14.21 0.56
C ARG A 162 13.77 13.71 1.79
N ILE A 163 13.88 12.43 2.09
CA ILE A 163 13.28 11.84 3.30
C ILE A 163 14.06 12.30 4.54
N ASP A 164 13.33 12.85 5.51
CA ASP A 164 13.85 13.11 6.85
C ASP A 164 13.69 11.81 7.68
N TRP A 165 14.73 11.00 7.64
CA TRP A 165 14.75 9.68 8.26
C TRP A 165 14.59 9.73 9.78
N PRO A 166 13.81 8.82 10.38
CA PRO A 166 13.61 8.75 11.83
C PRO A 166 14.85 8.27 12.60
#